data_2e80a99315939a6a3a4abb5772648ffc
#
_entry.id   2e80a99315939a6a3a4abb5772648ffc
#
_cell.length_a   1.000
_cell.length_b   1.000
_cell.length_c   1.000
_cell.angle_alpha   90.00
_cell.angle_beta   90.00
_cell.angle_gamma   90.00
#
_symmetry.space_group_name_H-M   'P 1'
#
loop_
_entity.id
_entity.type
_entity.pdbx_description
1 polymer ?
#
loop_
_entity_poly.entity_id
_entity_poly.type
_entity_poly.pdbx_seq_one_letter_code
_entity_poly.pdbx_strand_id
1 'polypeptide(L)'
;YLKRREQQIMVKLLKKLTWKDFILAAVAFVFIIVQVWLSLTMPDYMSEITKLVQTKGSKMNDILIAGGKMLACALGSLLAAVCTSICASKISSNFSANLRGQVFHKVQSFSMEEIGNFSTASLITRSTNDITQVQMLIVMGLEVLLKAPIMAVWALCKISTQNWQWTASTGVAAVSYTH
;
A
#
# COMPACT_ATOMS: atom_id res chain seq x y z
N TYR A 1 8.16 -3.18 27.92
CA TYR A 1 7.08 -2.27 28.35
C TYR A 1 6.71 -1.26 27.26
N LEU A 2 7.67 -0.66 26.55
CA LEU A 2 7.46 0.33 25.47
C LEU A 2 6.67 -0.28 24.28
N LYS A 3 7.04 -1.46 23.83
CA LYS A 3 6.41 -2.14 22.67
C LYS A 3 4.91 -2.46 22.91
N ARG A 4 4.49 -2.74 24.14
CA ARG A 4 3.08 -2.93 24.53
C ARG A 4 2.29 -1.62 24.54
N ARG A 5 2.90 -0.51 24.95
CA ARG A 5 2.26 0.81 24.91
C ARG A 5 2.02 1.28 23.48
N GLU A 6 2.99 1.10 22.58
CA GLU A 6 2.85 1.45 21.16
C GLU A 6 1.76 0.64 20.49
N GLN A 7 1.67 -0.67 20.74
CA GLN A 7 0.59 -1.49 20.23
C GLN A 7 -0.79 -1.06 20.75
N GLN A 8 -0.91 -0.71 22.03
CA GLN A 8 -2.18 -0.22 22.58
C GLN A 8 -2.58 1.14 22.02
N ILE A 9 -1.62 2.00 21.73
CA ILE A 9 -1.87 3.30 21.06
C ILE A 9 -2.33 3.07 19.62
N MET A 10 -1.64 2.20 18.87
CA MET A 10 -2.04 1.85 17.49
C MET A 10 -3.45 1.23 17.43
N VAL A 11 -3.76 0.29 18.30
CA VAL A 11 -5.09 -0.33 18.38
C VAL A 11 -6.18 0.69 18.76
N LYS A 12 -5.89 1.62 19.67
CA LYS A 12 -6.82 2.70 20.04
C LYS A 12 -7.02 3.70 18.88
N LEU A 13 -5.98 3.96 18.10
CA LEU A 13 -6.04 4.81 16.91
C LEU A 13 -6.86 4.14 15.80
N LEU A 14 -6.66 2.85 15.54
CA LEU A 14 -7.43 2.07 14.58
C LEU A 14 -8.92 1.95 14.97
N LYS A 15 -9.23 1.88 16.26
CA LYS A 15 -10.60 1.81 16.76
C LYS A 15 -11.40 3.10 16.58
N LYS A 16 -10.74 4.19 16.21
CA LYS A 16 -11.34 5.50 15.90
C LYS A 16 -11.63 5.72 14.41
N LEU A 17 -11.35 4.73 13.55
CA LEU A 17 -11.79 4.76 12.16
C LEU A 17 -13.31 4.71 12.11
N THR A 18 -13.89 5.63 11.36
CA THR A 18 -15.33 5.66 11.10
C THR A 18 -15.71 4.46 10.22
N TRP A 19 -16.93 3.95 10.34
CA TRP A 19 -17.45 2.87 9.49
C TRP A 19 -17.23 3.13 7.98
N LYS A 20 -17.29 4.39 7.57
CA LYS A 20 -17.00 4.84 6.20
C LYS A 20 -15.55 4.61 5.80
N ASP A 21 -14.60 4.81 6.71
CA ASP A 21 -13.18 4.57 6.45
C ASP A 21 -12.88 3.07 6.32
N PHE A 22 -13.62 2.22 7.02
CA PHE A 22 -13.52 0.76 6.88
C PHE A 22 -14.03 0.28 5.50
N ILE A 23 -15.12 0.86 5.00
CA ILE A 23 -15.60 0.58 3.63
C ILE A 23 -14.56 1.05 2.60
N LEU A 24 -14.00 2.25 2.77
CA LEU A 24 -12.94 2.74 1.90
C LEU A 24 -11.69 1.84 1.92
N ALA A 25 -11.32 1.33 3.08
CA ALA A 25 -10.19 0.40 3.23
C ALA A 25 -10.47 -0.93 2.51
N ALA A 26 -11.71 -1.47 2.61
CA ALA A 26 -12.11 -2.67 1.89
C ALA A 26 -12.10 -2.46 0.36
N VAL A 27 -12.57 -1.31 -0.12
CA VAL A 27 -12.51 -0.93 -1.54
C VAL A 27 -11.05 -0.80 -2.00
N ALA A 28 -10.20 -0.12 -1.24
CA ALA A 28 -8.78 -0.01 -1.53
C ALA A 28 -8.11 -1.39 -1.62
N PHE A 29 -8.45 -2.30 -0.70
CA PHE A 29 -7.94 -3.67 -0.69
C PHE A 29 -8.31 -4.45 -1.96
N VAL A 30 -9.55 -4.33 -2.45
CA VAL A 30 -9.98 -4.94 -3.72
C VAL A 30 -9.17 -4.36 -4.89
N PHE A 31 -8.98 -3.04 -4.95
CA PHE A 31 -8.18 -2.42 -6.01
C PHE A 31 -6.71 -2.85 -5.95
N ILE A 32 -6.13 -3.04 -4.76
CA ILE A 32 -4.77 -3.57 -4.61
C ILE A 32 -4.67 -4.99 -5.19
N ILE A 33 -5.64 -5.85 -4.91
CA ILE A 33 -5.67 -7.23 -5.47
C ILE A 33 -5.70 -7.17 -6.99
N VAL A 34 -6.60 -6.36 -7.57
CA VAL A 34 -6.72 -6.20 -9.02
C VAL A 34 -5.41 -5.64 -9.62
N GLN A 35 -4.83 -4.63 -8.98
CA GLN A 35 -3.57 -4.04 -9.41
C GLN A 35 -2.43 -5.07 -9.42
N VAL A 36 -2.29 -5.84 -8.35
CA VAL A 36 -1.25 -6.88 -8.24
C VAL A 36 -1.46 -7.97 -9.29
N TRP A 37 -2.70 -8.42 -9.48
CA TRP A 37 -3.03 -9.42 -10.49
C TRP A 37 -2.65 -8.96 -11.91
N LEU A 38 -3.05 -7.74 -12.29
CA LEU A 38 -2.70 -7.17 -13.59
C LEU A 38 -1.19 -7.01 -13.77
N SER A 39 -0.49 -6.52 -12.72
CA SER A 39 0.97 -6.33 -12.76
C SER A 39 1.74 -7.64 -12.92
N LEU A 40 1.29 -8.72 -12.27
CA LEU A 40 1.92 -10.04 -12.37
C LEU A 40 1.53 -10.82 -13.64
N THR A 41 0.54 -10.34 -14.38
CA THR A 41 0.17 -10.90 -15.70
C THR A 41 1.00 -10.29 -16.84
N MET A 42 1.58 -9.10 -16.65
CA MET A 42 2.42 -8.46 -17.68
C MET A 42 3.62 -9.31 -18.15
N PRO A 43 4.40 -9.97 -17.25
CA PRO A 43 5.51 -10.82 -17.66
C PRO A 43 5.07 -12.01 -18.52
N ASP A 44 3.84 -12.51 -18.37
CA ASP A 44 3.33 -13.62 -19.18
C ASP A 44 3.15 -13.19 -20.63
N TYR A 45 2.51 -12.02 -20.84
CA TYR A 45 2.36 -11.47 -22.20
C TYR A 45 3.71 -11.10 -22.81
N MET A 46 4.68 -10.64 -22.03
CA MET A 46 6.03 -10.40 -22.51
C MET A 46 6.71 -11.69 -22.98
N SER A 47 6.54 -12.78 -22.23
CA SER A 47 7.03 -14.12 -22.61
C SER A 47 6.34 -14.62 -23.89
N GLU A 48 5.03 -14.41 -24.01
CA GLU A 48 4.25 -14.78 -25.19
C GLU A 48 4.73 -14.02 -26.43
N ILE A 49 4.90 -12.71 -26.34
CA ILE A 49 5.44 -11.88 -27.42
C ILE A 49 6.85 -12.36 -27.83
N THR A 50 7.71 -12.63 -26.86
CA THR A 50 9.08 -13.11 -27.13
C THR A 50 9.08 -14.44 -27.89
N LYS A 51 8.20 -15.38 -27.51
CA LYS A 51 8.04 -16.66 -28.22
C LYS A 51 7.52 -16.46 -29.64
N LEU A 52 6.52 -15.59 -29.84
CA LEU A 52 5.96 -15.28 -31.14
C LEU A 52 7.01 -14.67 -32.06
N VAL A 53 7.84 -13.76 -31.58
CA VAL A 53 8.92 -13.14 -32.37
C VAL A 53 10.02 -14.14 -32.77
N GLN A 54 10.32 -15.10 -31.88
CA GLN A 54 11.34 -16.13 -32.18
C GLN A 54 10.85 -17.25 -33.14
N THR A 55 9.53 -17.41 -33.25
CA THR A 55 8.95 -18.45 -34.10
C THR A 55 8.87 -17.96 -35.55
N LYS A 56 9.60 -18.64 -36.47
CA LYS A 56 9.52 -18.35 -37.90
C LYS A 56 8.11 -18.64 -38.43
N GLY A 57 7.41 -17.61 -38.89
CA GLY A 57 6.07 -17.73 -39.44
C GLY A 57 4.95 -17.15 -38.59
N SER A 58 5.26 -16.53 -37.50
CA SER A 58 4.28 -15.78 -36.65
C SER A 58 3.69 -14.62 -37.45
N LYS A 59 2.36 -14.47 -37.36
CA LYS A 59 1.68 -13.35 -38.02
C LYS A 59 1.89 -12.09 -37.19
N MET A 60 2.18 -10.98 -37.83
CA MET A 60 2.28 -9.67 -37.17
C MET A 60 1.06 -9.33 -36.35
N ASN A 61 -0.12 -9.80 -36.78
CA ASN A 61 -1.38 -9.57 -36.06
C ASN A 61 -1.41 -10.21 -34.66
N ASP A 62 -0.80 -11.39 -34.48
CA ASP A 62 -0.78 -12.09 -33.19
C ASP A 62 0.12 -11.34 -32.19
N ILE A 63 1.23 -10.77 -32.68
CA ILE A 63 2.12 -9.93 -31.88
C ILE A 63 1.41 -8.64 -31.45
N LEU A 64 0.67 -8.01 -32.38
CA LEU A 64 -0.09 -6.79 -32.07
C LEU A 64 -1.22 -7.05 -31.06
N ILE A 65 -1.90 -8.19 -31.14
CA ILE A 65 -2.94 -8.58 -30.16
C ILE A 65 -2.33 -8.82 -28.79
N ALA A 66 -1.21 -9.52 -28.69
CA ALA A 66 -0.53 -9.76 -27.41
C ALA A 66 -0.01 -8.44 -26.80
N GLY A 67 0.57 -7.56 -27.63
CA GLY A 67 0.98 -6.21 -27.22
C GLY A 67 -0.20 -5.34 -26.75
N GLY A 68 -1.34 -5.41 -27.43
CA GLY A 68 -2.57 -4.74 -27.05
C GLY A 68 -3.13 -5.21 -25.70
N LYS A 69 -3.11 -6.51 -25.43
CA LYS A 69 -3.49 -7.08 -24.13
C LYS A 69 -2.55 -6.61 -23.02
N MET A 70 -1.24 -6.61 -23.28
CA MET A 70 -0.25 -6.10 -22.32
C MET A 70 -0.49 -4.62 -22.01
N LEU A 71 -0.76 -3.79 -23.00
CA LEU A 71 -1.08 -2.38 -22.83
C LEU A 71 -2.37 -2.19 -22.01
N ALA A 72 -3.42 -2.97 -22.28
CA ALA A 72 -4.66 -2.95 -21.53
C ALA A 72 -4.43 -3.31 -20.03
N CYS A 73 -3.61 -4.32 -19.74
CA CYS A 73 -3.22 -4.67 -18.38
C CYS A 73 -2.43 -3.55 -17.71
N ALA A 74 -1.52 -2.88 -18.42
CA ALA A 74 -0.76 -1.75 -17.89
C ALA A 74 -1.68 -0.56 -17.52
N LEU A 75 -2.59 -0.19 -18.41
CA LEU A 75 -3.58 0.87 -18.15
C LEU A 75 -4.54 0.50 -17.02
N GLY A 76 -5.01 -0.74 -16.98
CA GLY A 76 -5.84 -1.24 -15.89
C GLY A 76 -5.14 -1.20 -14.53
N SER A 77 -3.87 -1.60 -14.49
CA SER A 77 -3.04 -1.52 -13.28
C SER A 77 -2.82 -0.08 -12.83
N LEU A 78 -2.59 0.85 -13.77
CA LEU A 78 -2.47 2.27 -13.48
C LEU A 78 -3.75 2.84 -12.87
N LEU A 79 -4.91 2.56 -13.48
CA LEU A 79 -6.21 3.01 -12.96
C LEU A 79 -6.49 2.45 -11.55
N ALA A 80 -6.21 1.17 -11.34
CA ALA A 80 -6.36 0.55 -10.02
C ALA A 80 -5.43 1.21 -8.98
N ALA A 81 -4.19 1.54 -9.35
CA ALA A 81 -3.25 2.25 -8.48
C ALA A 81 -3.76 3.64 -8.09
N VAL A 82 -4.29 4.41 -9.05
CA VAL A 82 -4.86 5.74 -8.81
C VAL A 82 -6.06 5.64 -7.86
N CYS A 83 -6.98 4.69 -8.10
CA CYS A 83 -8.13 4.46 -7.21
C CYS A 83 -7.69 4.10 -5.78
N THR A 84 -6.70 3.23 -5.64
CA THR A 84 -6.14 2.86 -4.33
C THR A 84 -5.56 4.07 -3.61
N SER A 85 -4.76 4.89 -4.31
CA SER A 85 -4.13 6.08 -3.76
C SER A 85 -5.17 7.13 -3.30
N ILE A 86 -6.25 7.32 -4.07
CA ILE A 86 -7.35 8.20 -3.69
C ILE A 86 -8.05 7.70 -2.41
N CYS A 87 -8.32 6.40 -2.32
CA CYS A 87 -8.92 5.81 -1.11
C CYS A 87 -8.01 5.98 0.11
N ALA A 88 -6.73 5.64 -0.02
CA ALA A 88 -5.73 5.77 1.04
C ALA A 88 -5.58 7.23 1.51
N SER A 89 -5.54 8.18 0.57
CA SER A 89 -5.48 9.62 0.86
C SER A 89 -6.71 10.11 1.64
N LYS A 90 -7.91 9.68 1.27
CA LYS A 90 -9.14 10.03 2.01
C LYS A 90 -9.14 9.47 3.43
N ILE A 91 -8.77 8.20 3.61
CA ILE A 91 -8.67 7.58 4.94
C ILE A 91 -7.69 8.35 5.81
N SER A 92 -6.51 8.63 5.29
CA SER A 92 -5.44 9.34 5.99
C SER A 92 -5.84 10.78 6.33
N SER A 93 -6.52 11.48 5.41
CA SER A 93 -7.01 12.85 5.64
C SER A 93 -8.07 12.90 6.73
N ASN A 94 -9.05 11.99 6.72
CA ASN A 94 -10.08 11.89 7.76
C ASN A 94 -9.47 11.60 9.13
N PHE A 95 -8.52 10.67 9.18
CA PHE A 95 -7.79 10.34 10.40
C PHE A 95 -7.02 11.56 10.94
N SER A 96 -6.29 12.25 10.07
CA SER A 96 -5.51 13.43 10.42
C SER A 96 -6.40 14.59 10.92
N ALA A 97 -7.55 14.82 10.29
CA ALA A 97 -8.51 15.83 10.73
C ALA A 97 -9.04 15.52 12.14
N ASN A 98 -9.41 14.26 12.39
CA ASN A 98 -9.86 13.83 13.71
C ASN A 98 -8.75 13.97 14.79
N LEU A 99 -7.50 13.64 14.42
CA LEU A 99 -6.36 13.76 15.33
C LEU A 99 -6.08 15.22 15.67
N ARG A 100 -6.09 16.12 14.68
CA ARG A 100 -5.94 17.56 14.89
C ARG A 100 -6.99 18.13 15.83
N GLY A 101 -8.26 17.75 15.63
CA GLY A 101 -9.36 18.17 16.52
C GLY A 101 -9.12 17.74 17.96
N GLN A 102 -8.67 16.49 18.19
CA GLN A 102 -8.39 15.98 19.53
C GLN A 102 -7.20 16.66 20.20
N VAL A 103 -6.11 16.89 19.44
CA VAL A 103 -4.94 17.62 19.93
C VAL A 103 -5.33 19.05 20.30
N PHE A 104 -6.13 19.71 19.46
CA PHE A 104 -6.61 21.06 19.72
C PHE A 104 -7.45 21.13 21.01
N HIS A 105 -8.46 20.25 21.16
CA HIS A 105 -9.26 20.18 22.37
C HIS A 105 -8.42 19.88 23.62
N LYS A 106 -7.41 19.01 23.48
CA LYS A 106 -6.51 18.70 24.60
C LYS A 106 -5.65 19.90 25.00
N VAL A 107 -5.11 20.62 24.03
CA VAL A 107 -4.31 21.84 24.30
C VAL A 107 -5.18 22.92 24.94
N GLN A 108 -6.43 23.10 24.49
CA GLN A 108 -7.35 24.04 25.11
C GLN A 108 -7.74 23.68 26.56
N SER A 109 -7.66 22.41 26.93
CA SER A 109 -7.95 21.94 28.28
C SER A 109 -6.77 22.10 29.26
N PHE A 110 -5.60 22.56 28.82
CA PHE A 110 -4.45 22.79 29.65
C PHE A 110 -4.63 24.06 30.50
N SER A 111 -4.16 23.98 31.76
CA SER A 111 -4.04 25.16 32.61
C SER A 111 -2.91 26.07 32.13
N MET A 112 -2.92 27.34 32.60
CA MET A 112 -1.83 28.28 32.30
C MET A 112 -0.46 27.78 32.77
N GLU A 113 -0.43 27.07 33.87
CA GLU A 113 0.78 26.47 34.46
C GLU A 113 1.30 25.32 33.56
N GLU A 114 0.41 24.47 33.05
CA GLU A 114 0.76 23.39 32.13
C GLU A 114 1.27 23.95 30.77
N ILE A 115 0.65 25.02 30.25
CA ILE A 115 1.11 25.69 29.00
C ILE A 115 2.49 26.29 29.21
N GLY A 116 2.79 26.84 30.40
CA GLY A 116 4.12 27.38 30.71
C GLY A 116 5.24 26.36 30.68
N ASN A 117 4.95 25.09 30.92
CA ASN A 117 5.91 23.98 30.83
C ASN A 117 6.21 23.52 29.42
N PHE A 118 5.40 23.91 28.45
CA PHE A 118 5.60 23.61 27.02
C PHE A 118 5.94 24.90 26.27
N SER A 119 6.96 24.85 25.39
CA SER A 119 7.17 26.00 24.49
C SER A 119 6.06 26.06 23.44
N THR A 120 5.57 27.25 23.15
CA THR A 120 4.54 27.47 22.11
C THR A 120 4.97 26.89 20.76
N ALA A 121 6.25 27.00 20.41
CA ALA A 121 6.83 26.41 19.19
C ALA A 121 6.70 24.89 19.18
N SER A 122 6.93 24.22 20.31
CA SER A 122 6.76 22.75 20.43
C SER A 122 5.30 22.32 20.26
N LEU A 123 4.34 23.05 20.81
CA LEU A 123 2.92 22.76 20.67
C LEU A 123 2.45 22.94 19.22
N ILE A 124 2.92 23.98 18.53
CA ILE A 124 2.63 24.22 17.11
C ILE A 124 3.21 23.10 16.25
N THR A 125 4.47 22.72 16.45
CA THR A 125 5.11 21.64 15.68
C THR A 125 4.40 20.32 15.85
N ARG A 126 4.03 19.95 17.08
CA ARG A 126 3.29 18.70 17.37
C ARG A 126 1.88 18.70 16.76
N SER A 127 1.20 19.84 16.76
CA SER A 127 -0.16 19.93 16.21
C SER A 127 -0.22 20.06 14.69
N THR A 128 0.90 20.34 14.04
CA THR A 128 0.98 20.49 12.57
C THR A 128 1.87 19.45 11.91
N ASN A 129 3.18 19.52 12.14
CA ASN A 129 4.16 18.70 11.44
C ASN A 129 4.09 17.23 11.81
N ASP A 130 3.99 16.90 13.11
CA ASP A 130 3.94 15.52 13.58
C ASP A 130 2.67 14.82 13.04
N ILE A 131 1.54 15.50 13.01
CA ILE A 131 0.29 14.97 12.46
C ILE A 131 0.42 14.74 10.95
N THR A 132 1.11 15.62 10.22
CA THR A 132 1.38 15.44 8.79
C THR A 132 2.29 14.23 8.54
N GLN A 133 3.28 14.01 9.39
CA GLN A 133 4.13 12.82 9.33
C GLN A 133 3.32 11.52 9.58
N VAL A 134 2.43 11.52 10.57
CA VAL A 134 1.52 10.40 10.82
C VAL A 134 0.60 10.17 9.62
N GLN A 135 0.12 11.23 8.99
CA GLN A 135 -0.68 11.14 7.76
C GLN A 135 0.07 10.44 6.63
N MET A 136 1.31 10.84 6.36
CA MET A 136 2.16 10.19 5.35
C MET A 136 2.42 8.72 5.69
N LEU A 137 2.69 8.41 6.95
CA LEU A 137 2.95 7.06 7.41
C LEU A 137 1.72 6.15 7.22
N ILE A 138 0.51 6.67 7.40
CA ILE A 138 -0.73 5.92 7.14
C ILE A 138 -0.89 5.62 5.65
N VAL A 139 -0.67 6.61 4.77
CA VAL A 139 -0.77 6.41 3.31
C VAL A 139 0.24 5.37 2.84
N MET A 140 1.52 5.57 3.18
CA MET A 140 2.59 4.63 2.80
C MET A 140 2.40 3.25 3.44
N GLY A 141 2.01 3.22 4.72
CA GLY A 141 1.78 1.99 5.46
C GLY A 141 0.65 1.16 4.86
N LEU A 142 -0.47 1.78 4.51
CA LEU A 142 -1.59 1.10 3.84
C LEU A 142 -1.16 0.50 2.50
N GLU A 143 -0.44 1.27 1.70
CA GLU A 143 -0.02 0.83 0.38
C GLU A 143 1.04 -0.28 0.45
N VAL A 144 2.10 -0.10 1.25
CA VAL A 144 3.20 -1.07 1.35
C VAL A 144 2.79 -2.32 2.13
N LEU A 145 2.15 -2.17 3.30
CA LEU A 145 1.80 -3.30 4.17
C LEU A 145 0.74 -4.22 3.56
N LEU A 146 -0.16 -3.69 2.73
CA LEU A 146 -1.15 -4.52 2.04
C LEU A 146 -0.61 -5.09 0.73
N LYS A 147 0.09 -4.28 -0.06
CA LYS A 147 0.56 -4.69 -1.38
C LYS A 147 1.71 -5.71 -1.32
N ALA A 148 2.68 -5.53 -0.42
CA ALA A 148 3.86 -6.39 -0.35
C ALA A 148 3.52 -7.86 -0.04
N PRO A 149 2.72 -8.20 0.99
CA PRO A 149 2.39 -9.60 1.26
C PRO A 149 1.53 -10.22 0.15
N ILE A 150 0.60 -9.46 -0.44
CA ILE A 150 -0.23 -9.95 -1.55
C ILE A 150 0.66 -10.26 -2.76
N MET A 151 1.57 -9.37 -3.11
CA MET A 151 2.54 -9.60 -4.19
C MET A 151 3.43 -10.81 -3.91
N ALA A 152 3.94 -10.95 -2.68
CA ALA A 152 4.82 -12.04 -2.32
C ALA A 152 4.10 -13.39 -2.43
N VAL A 153 2.91 -13.52 -1.84
CA VAL A 153 2.12 -14.76 -1.90
C VAL A 153 1.76 -15.11 -3.34
N TRP A 154 1.28 -14.13 -4.13
CA TRP A 154 0.87 -14.37 -5.50
C TRP A 154 2.05 -14.72 -6.41
N ALA A 155 3.19 -14.04 -6.25
CA ALA A 155 4.41 -14.34 -6.99
C ALA A 155 4.92 -15.75 -6.68
N LEU A 156 4.93 -16.15 -5.39
CA LEU A 156 5.30 -17.50 -4.98
C LEU A 156 4.36 -18.57 -5.57
N CYS A 157 3.05 -18.34 -5.53
CA CYS A 157 2.08 -19.24 -6.15
C CYS A 157 2.31 -19.38 -7.65
N LYS A 158 2.62 -18.27 -8.35
CA LYS A 158 2.84 -18.28 -9.79
C LYS A 158 4.15 -18.99 -10.19
N ILE A 159 5.23 -18.78 -9.45
CA ILE A 159 6.51 -19.46 -9.68
C ILE A 159 6.37 -20.96 -9.38
N SER A 160 5.64 -21.33 -8.32
CA SER A 160 5.40 -22.71 -7.89
C SER A 160 4.70 -23.54 -8.97
N THR A 161 3.82 -22.92 -9.76
CA THR A 161 3.12 -23.59 -10.87
C THR A 161 3.97 -23.81 -12.12
N GLN A 162 5.08 -23.06 -12.28
CA GLN A 162 5.96 -23.18 -13.44
C GLN A 162 7.12 -24.15 -13.24
N ASN A 163 7.81 -24.08 -12.10
CA ASN A 163 8.91 -25.01 -11.75
C ASN A 163 9.26 -24.91 -10.27
N TRP A 164 9.15 -26.03 -9.54
CA TRP A 164 9.41 -26.07 -8.11
C TRP A 164 10.87 -25.72 -7.73
N GLN A 165 11.83 -25.96 -8.62
CA GLN A 165 13.25 -25.63 -8.42
C GLN A 165 13.50 -24.12 -8.32
N TRP A 166 12.80 -23.33 -9.09
CA TRP A 166 12.87 -21.86 -9.05
C TRP A 166 12.21 -21.32 -7.78
N THR A 167 11.15 -21.95 -7.31
CA THR A 167 10.48 -21.60 -6.05
C THR A 167 11.41 -21.80 -4.86
N ALA A 168 12.12 -22.92 -4.81
CA ALA A 168 13.08 -23.23 -3.75
C ALA A 168 14.24 -22.21 -3.73
N SER A 169 14.83 -21.90 -4.90
CA SER A 169 15.92 -20.94 -5.01
C SER A 169 15.50 -19.51 -4.60
N THR A 170 14.29 -19.09 -5.00
CA THR A 170 13.74 -17.77 -4.62
C THR A 170 13.43 -17.70 -3.13
N GLY A 171 12.91 -18.80 -2.54
CA GLY A 171 12.68 -18.89 -1.10
C GLY A 171 13.97 -18.80 -0.29
N VAL A 172 15.01 -19.50 -0.71
CA VAL A 172 16.35 -19.42 -0.08
C VAL A 172 16.94 -18.00 -0.20
N ALA A 173 16.84 -17.38 -1.37
CA ALA A 173 17.31 -16.01 -1.57
C ALA A 173 16.53 -15.00 -0.70
N ALA A 174 15.22 -15.12 -0.60
CA ALA A 174 14.39 -14.25 0.24
C ALA A 174 14.75 -14.39 1.73
N VAL A 175 14.95 -15.61 2.21
CA VAL A 175 15.38 -15.87 3.61
C VAL A 175 16.80 -15.35 3.85
N SER A 176 17.71 -15.54 2.90
CA SER A 176 19.09 -15.02 3.00
C SER A 176 19.15 -13.49 3.01
N TYR A 177 18.20 -12.81 2.34
CA TYR A 177 18.14 -11.34 2.31
C TYR A 177 17.53 -10.73 3.57
N THR A 178 16.70 -11.51 4.31
CA THR A 178 16.08 -11.07 5.56
C THR A 178 16.90 -11.38 6.80
N HIS A 179 17.93 -12.20 6.69
CA HIS A 179 18.89 -12.54 7.76
C HIS A 179 20.20 -11.78 7.62
#